data_eca0c4142dc1dff900ad6eff907a521f
#
_entry.id   eca0c4142dc1dff900ad6eff907a521f
#
_cell.length_a   1.000
_cell.length_b   1.000
_cell.length_c   1.000
_cell.angle_alpha   90.00
_cell.angle_beta   90.00
_cell.angle_gamma   90.00
#
_symmetry.space_group_name_H-M   'P 1'
#
loop_
_entity.id
_entity.type
_entity.pdbx_description
1 polymer ?
#
loop_
_entity_poly.entity_id
_entity_poly.type
_entity_poly.pdbx_seq_one_letter_code
_entity_poly.pdbx_strand_id
1 'polypeptide(L)'
;SLGDAVSLDMSQTTDSEKDLKVVKADSGTETDKLCIGIALEDASANANIRVCIRGFCEATVAGSTAQGDLLQIGATAGQLDPRTVAVDEGGAATFNLFPIVAIATEDDTANVATVYVYSQF
;
A
#
# COMPACT_ATOMS: atom_id res chain seq x y z
N SER A 1 11.77 -3.03 -0.60
CA SER A 1 11.95 -4.34 0.02
C SER A 1 10.75 -5.25 -0.29
N LEU A 2 10.96 -6.53 -0.22
CA LEU A 2 9.89 -7.52 -0.35
C LEU A 2 8.72 -7.19 0.59
N GLY A 3 7.52 -7.15 0.05
CA GLY A 3 6.30 -6.87 0.81
C GLY A 3 5.94 -5.40 0.92
N ASP A 4 6.79 -4.48 0.49
CA ASP A 4 6.48 -3.06 0.56
C ASP A 4 5.38 -2.67 -0.44
N ALA A 5 4.43 -1.87 0.02
CA ALA A 5 3.50 -1.20 -0.87
C ALA A 5 4.27 -0.18 -1.72
N VAL A 6 4.04 -0.17 -3.02
CA VAL A 6 4.73 0.71 -3.95
C VAL A 6 3.75 1.56 -4.74
N SER A 7 4.17 2.80 -5.00
CA SER A 7 3.42 3.78 -5.79
C SER A 7 4.23 4.17 -7.01
N LEU A 8 3.54 4.65 -8.05
CA LEU A 8 4.23 5.30 -9.16
C LEU A 8 4.94 6.55 -8.65
N ASP A 9 6.16 6.77 -9.12
CA ASP A 9 6.95 7.95 -8.74
C ASP A 9 6.48 9.17 -9.51
N MET A 10 5.53 9.89 -8.94
CA MET A 10 4.96 11.10 -9.54
C MET A 10 5.89 12.30 -9.49
N SER A 11 7.03 12.19 -8.81
CA SER A 11 8.02 13.27 -8.77
C SER A 11 8.88 13.35 -10.04
N GLN A 12 8.82 12.36 -10.92
CA GLN A 12 9.55 12.36 -12.18
C GLN A 12 9.02 13.45 -13.11
N THR A 13 9.90 14.00 -13.94
CA THR A 13 9.57 15.14 -14.79
C THR A 13 9.02 14.76 -16.16
N THR A 14 9.18 13.52 -16.59
CA THR A 14 8.66 13.04 -17.87
C THR A 14 7.61 11.96 -17.65
N ASP A 15 6.62 11.91 -18.53
CA ASP A 15 5.53 10.94 -18.41
C ASP A 15 6.02 9.50 -18.53
N SER A 16 7.02 9.25 -19.38
CA SER A 16 7.59 7.91 -19.53
C SER A 16 8.30 7.43 -18.25
N GLU A 17 8.91 8.33 -17.50
CA GLU A 17 9.54 8.00 -16.22
C GLU A 17 8.52 7.76 -15.13
N LYS A 18 7.42 8.55 -15.09
CA LYS A 18 6.34 8.35 -14.14
C LYS A 18 5.68 6.98 -14.28
N ASP A 19 5.58 6.48 -15.51
CA ASP A 19 4.97 5.19 -15.80
C ASP A 19 5.86 3.99 -15.44
N LEU A 20 7.17 4.19 -15.33
CA LEU A 20 8.14 3.11 -15.21
C LEU A 20 8.83 3.03 -13.85
N LYS A 21 8.75 4.08 -13.04
CA LYS A 21 9.44 4.12 -11.74
C LYS A 21 8.44 4.02 -10.60
N VAL A 22 8.81 3.26 -9.59
CA VAL A 22 8.02 3.09 -8.38
C VAL A 22 8.85 3.45 -7.16
N VAL A 23 8.16 3.91 -6.12
CA VAL A 23 8.71 4.23 -4.80
C VAL A 23 7.82 3.60 -3.73
N LYS A 24 8.31 3.54 -2.50
CA LYS A 24 7.47 3.08 -1.38
C LYS A 24 6.27 4.02 -1.22
N ALA A 25 5.10 3.45 -1.11
CA ALA A 25 3.87 4.20 -0.92
C ALA A 25 3.84 4.84 0.48
N ASP A 26 3.54 6.12 0.55
CA ASP A 26 3.50 6.89 1.79
C ASP A 26 2.34 7.87 1.75
N SER A 27 1.39 7.73 2.68
CA SER A 27 0.23 8.62 2.75
C SER A 27 0.60 10.05 3.14
N GLY A 28 1.75 10.25 3.78
CA GLY A 28 2.25 11.57 4.16
C GLY A 28 2.92 12.34 3.03
N THR A 29 3.23 11.68 1.91
CA THR A 29 3.91 12.29 0.77
C THR A 29 2.94 12.38 -0.42
N GLU A 30 2.66 13.57 -0.90
CA GLU A 30 1.65 13.77 -1.95
C GLU A 30 1.96 13.05 -3.26
N THR A 31 3.25 12.90 -3.58
CA THR A 31 3.68 12.28 -4.84
C THR A 31 3.67 10.75 -4.79
N ASP A 32 3.47 10.15 -3.61
CA ASP A 32 3.61 8.71 -3.40
C ASP A 32 2.28 8.04 -3.05
N LYS A 33 1.16 8.67 -3.39
CA LYS A 33 -0.18 8.18 -3.03
C LYS A 33 -0.82 7.25 -4.05
N LEU A 34 -0.29 7.17 -5.25
CA LEU A 34 -0.85 6.32 -6.30
C LEU A 34 -0.28 4.90 -6.18
N CYS A 35 -0.79 4.14 -5.22
CA CYS A 35 -0.33 2.78 -4.97
C CYS A 35 -0.77 1.84 -6.09
N ILE A 36 0.18 1.12 -6.66
CA ILE A 36 -0.08 0.16 -7.73
C ILE A 36 -0.03 -1.30 -7.29
N GLY A 37 0.56 -1.58 -6.13
CA GLY A 37 0.65 -2.96 -5.65
C GLY A 37 1.72 -3.17 -4.60
N ILE A 38 2.15 -4.41 -4.48
CA ILE A 38 3.11 -4.88 -3.47
C ILE A 38 4.35 -5.42 -4.15
N ALA A 39 5.53 -5.02 -3.68
CA ALA A 39 6.80 -5.53 -4.20
C ALA A 39 6.95 -7.02 -3.88
N LEU A 40 7.29 -7.81 -4.89
CA LEU A 40 7.44 -9.26 -4.75
C LEU A 40 8.90 -9.68 -4.52
N GLU A 41 9.82 -8.73 -4.51
CA GLU A 41 11.23 -9.03 -4.32
C GLU A 41 11.98 -7.84 -3.76
N ASP A 42 13.13 -8.10 -3.16
CA ASP A 42 14.08 -7.07 -2.77
C ASP A 42 14.87 -6.62 -3.99
N ALA A 43 15.10 -5.33 -4.08
CA ALA A 43 15.91 -4.77 -5.17
C ALA A 43 16.65 -3.54 -4.69
N SER A 44 17.84 -3.34 -5.29
CA SER A 44 18.59 -2.10 -5.11
C SER A 44 17.95 -0.97 -5.92
N ALA A 45 18.36 0.27 -5.62
CA ALA A 45 17.86 1.44 -6.34
C ALA A 45 18.09 1.27 -7.86
N ASN A 46 17.10 1.67 -8.65
CA ASN A 46 17.11 1.60 -10.11
C ASN A 46 17.12 0.18 -10.71
N ALA A 47 16.92 -0.85 -9.90
CA ALA A 47 16.75 -2.21 -10.40
C ALA A 47 15.29 -2.47 -10.79
N ASN A 48 15.07 -3.40 -11.71
CA ASN A 48 13.72 -3.84 -12.06
C ASN A 48 13.18 -4.75 -10.97
N ILE A 49 11.90 -4.56 -10.63
CA ILE A 49 11.22 -5.41 -9.65
C ILE A 49 9.89 -5.91 -10.20
N ARG A 50 9.46 -7.05 -9.68
CA ARG A 50 8.10 -7.53 -9.90
C ARG A 50 7.18 -6.96 -8.84
N VAL A 51 5.98 -6.58 -9.25
CA VAL A 51 4.96 -6.00 -8.37
C VAL A 51 3.67 -6.81 -8.50
N CYS A 52 3.11 -7.21 -7.36
CA CYS A 52 1.80 -7.85 -7.32
C CYS A 52 0.73 -6.77 -7.44
N ILE A 53 0.03 -6.74 -8.54
CA ILE A 53 -1.08 -5.79 -8.76
C ILE A 53 -2.43 -6.42 -8.49
N ARG A 54 -2.51 -7.74 -8.42
CA ARG A 54 -3.73 -8.49 -8.11
C ARG A 54 -3.37 -9.89 -7.66
N GLY A 55 -4.06 -10.39 -6.63
CA GLY A 55 -3.88 -11.73 -6.12
C GLY A 55 -3.28 -11.79 -4.72
N PHE A 56 -2.94 -12.98 -4.27
CA PHE A 56 -2.37 -13.20 -2.93
C PHE A 56 -0.86 -12.94 -2.93
N CYS A 57 -0.41 -12.22 -1.93
CA CYS A 57 1.03 -12.03 -1.66
C CYS A 57 1.25 -11.64 -0.21
N GLU A 58 2.49 -11.71 0.24
CA GLU A 58 2.87 -11.19 1.55
C GLU A 58 3.11 -9.69 1.46
N ALA A 59 2.58 -8.95 2.43
CA ALA A 59 2.74 -7.50 2.52
C ALA A 59 3.23 -7.07 3.89
N THR A 60 3.93 -5.96 3.92
CA THR A 60 4.28 -5.26 5.16
C THR A 60 3.05 -4.50 5.63
N VAL A 61 2.60 -4.79 6.85
CA VAL A 61 1.38 -4.22 7.42
C VAL A 61 1.62 -3.69 8.83
N ALA A 62 0.70 -2.86 9.30
CA ALA A 62 0.73 -2.38 10.68
C ALA A 62 0.54 -3.55 11.66
N GLY A 63 1.16 -3.45 12.84
CA GLY A 63 1.15 -4.51 13.84
C GLY A 63 -0.20 -4.80 14.49
N SER A 64 -1.23 -4.03 14.17
CA SER A 64 -2.59 -4.26 14.65
C SER A 64 -3.52 -4.85 13.58
N THR A 65 -2.96 -5.30 12.47
CA THR A 65 -3.74 -5.84 11.35
C THR A 65 -4.35 -7.18 11.73
N ALA A 66 -5.64 -7.35 11.47
CA ALA A 66 -6.38 -8.56 11.71
C ALA A 66 -6.97 -9.12 10.41
N GLN A 67 -7.25 -10.40 10.40
CA GLN A 67 -7.91 -11.03 9.26
C GLN A 67 -9.20 -10.29 8.91
N GLY A 68 -9.37 -10.01 7.63
CA GLY A 68 -10.56 -9.31 7.11
C GLY A 68 -10.42 -7.78 7.06
N ASP A 69 -9.34 -7.22 7.59
CA ASP A 69 -9.14 -5.78 7.55
C ASP A 69 -8.93 -5.29 6.12
N LEU A 70 -9.59 -4.19 5.80
CA LEU A 70 -9.35 -3.46 4.55
C LEU A 70 -8.11 -2.60 4.73
N LEU A 71 -7.16 -2.73 3.81
CA LEU A 71 -5.84 -2.10 3.91
C LEU A 71 -5.69 -0.96 2.93
N GLN A 72 -5.04 0.09 3.39
CA GLN A 72 -4.74 1.30 2.62
C GLN A 72 -3.29 1.70 2.81
N ILE A 73 -2.82 2.68 2.04
CA ILE A 73 -1.48 3.24 2.20
C ILE A 73 -1.34 3.79 3.62
N GLY A 74 -0.29 3.38 4.31
CA GLY A 74 0.00 3.85 5.66
C GLY A 74 0.89 5.08 5.71
N ALA A 75 1.01 5.65 6.90
CA ALA A 75 1.91 6.78 7.14
C ALA A 75 3.38 6.36 7.21
N THR A 76 3.66 5.08 7.39
CA THR A 76 5.01 4.52 7.29
C THR A 76 5.23 4.06 5.86
N ALA A 77 6.30 4.55 5.23
CA ALA A 77 6.58 4.23 3.83
C ALA A 77 6.66 2.72 3.59
N GLY A 78 5.94 2.23 2.60
CA GLY A 78 5.90 0.81 2.23
C GLY A 78 4.95 -0.04 3.07
N GLN A 79 4.37 0.47 4.14
CA GLN A 79 3.49 -0.26 5.03
C GLN A 79 2.02 0.03 4.73
N LEU A 80 1.18 -1.01 4.76
CA LEU A 80 -0.27 -0.86 4.67
C LEU A 80 -0.87 -0.81 6.07
N ASP A 81 -1.83 0.07 6.27
CA ASP A 81 -2.54 0.23 7.53
C ASP A 81 -3.99 -0.25 7.39
N PRO A 82 -4.57 -0.84 8.46
CA PRO A 82 -5.99 -1.14 8.49
C PRO A 82 -6.81 0.12 8.35
N ARG A 83 -7.84 0.08 7.52
CA ARG A 83 -8.77 1.18 7.36
C ARG A 83 -9.75 1.18 8.53
N THR A 84 -9.80 2.28 9.24
CA THR A 84 -10.81 2.50 10.26
C THR A 84 -12.01 3.17 9.61
N VAL A 85 -13.15 2.49 9.59
CA VAL A 85 -14.41 3.10 9.18
C VAL A 85 -15.06 3.62 10.47
N ALA A 86 -14.85 4.88 10.78
CA ALA A 86 -15.56 5.54 11.86
C ALA A 86 -16.78 6.23 11.27
N VAL A 87 -17.97 5.71 11.58
CA VAL A 87 -19.21 6.44 11.34
C VAL A 87 -19.56 7.11 12.64
N ASP A 88 -19.31 8.40 12.73
CA ASP A 88 -19.74 9.19 13.87
C ASP A 88 -21.03 9.91 13.51
N GLU A 89 -22.13 9.42 14.04
CA GLU A 89 -23.45 10.00 13.80
C GLU A 89 -23.67 11.30 14.56
N GLY A 90 -22.81 11.65 15.51
CA GLY A 90 -23.00 12.81 16.39
C GLY A 90 -21.93 13.88 16.30
N GLY A 91 -20.94 13.78 15.44
CA GLY A 91 -19.80 14.69 15.39
C GLY A 91 -19.12 14.78 14.03
N ALA A 92 -17.86 15.20 14.02
CA ALA A 92 -17.08 15.32 12.81
C ALA A 92 -16.74 13.93 12.25
N ALA A 93 -17.41 13.54 11.18
CA ALA A 93 -17.07 12.32 10.47
C ALA A 93 -15.70 12.49 9.79
N THR A 94 -14.77 11.61 10.09
CA THR A 94 -13.50 11.56 9.39
C THR A 94 -13.60 10.59 8.22
N PHE A 95 -13.56 11.12 7.01
CA PHE A 95 -13.55 10.30 5.81
C PHE A 95 -12.12 9.94 5.44
N ASN A 96 -11.90 8.66 5.19
CA ASN A 96 -10.65 8.21 4.66
C ASN A 96 -10.71 8.23 3.13
N LEU A 97 -9.92 9.09 2.51
CA LEU A 97 -9.93 9.31 1.06
C LEU A 97 -8.98 8.39 0.30
N PHE A 98 -8.17 7.60 1.00
CA PHE A 98 -7.25 6.70 0.33
C PHE A 98 -7.98 5.46 -0.17
N PRO A 99 -7.70 5.00 -1.41
CA PRO A 99 -8.30 3.78 -1.93
C PRO A 99 -7.82 2.57 -1.14
N ILE A 100 -8.68 1.56 -1.07
CA ILE A 100 -8.31 0.27 -0.52
C ILE A 100 -7.41 -0.44 -1.51
N VAL A 101 -6.27 -0.92 -1.04
CA VAL A 101 -5.26 -1.61 -1.86
C VAL A 101 -5.44 -3.12 -1.75
N ALA A 102 -5.76 -3.62 -0.56
CA ALA A 102 -5.79 -5.05 -0.29
C ALA A 102 -6.72 -5.37 0.88
N ILE A 103 -6.97 -6.66 1.06
CA ILE A 103 -7.66 -7.20 2.24
C ILE A 103 -6.70 -8.16 2.92
N ALA A 104 -6.55 -8.03 4.24
CA ALA A 104 -5.77 -8.98 5.02
C ALA A 104 -6.49 -10.33 5.09
N THR A 105 -5.80 -11.41 4.73
CA THR A 105 -6.35 -12.76 4.78
C THR A 105 -5.97 -13.52 6.03
N GLU A 106 -5.13 -12.90 6.87
CA GLU A 106 -4.68 -13.44 8.15
C GLU A 106 -4.28 -12.30 9.09
N ASP A 107 -4.14 -12.61 10.38
CA ASP A 107 -3.56 -11.65 11.34
C ASP A 107 -2.09 -11.44 11.03
N ASP A 108 -1.57 -10.26 11.34
CA ASP A 108 -0.16 -9.99 11.13
C ASP A 108 0.74 -10.81 12.08
N THR A 109 1.93 -11.12 11.59
CA THR A 109 3.01 -11.68 12.38
C THR A 109 4.25 -10.86 12.11
N ALA A 110 4.78 -10.17 13.12
CA ALA A 110 5.95 -9.31 12.99
C ALA A 110 5.80 -8.29 11.82
N ASN A 111 4.64 -7.68 11.73
CA ASN A 111 4.30 -6.68 10.70
C ASN A 111 4.24 -7.23 9.27
N VAL A 112 4.01 -8.53 9.13
CA VAL A 112 3.83 -9.19 7.83
C VAL A 112 2.53 -9.98 7.84
N ALA A 113 1.76 -9.90 6.78
CA ALA A 113 0.55 -10.70 6.59
C ALA A 113 0.36 -11.06 5.13
N THR A 114 -0.25 -12.20 4.87
CA THR A 114 -0.74 -12.53 3.53
C THR A 114 -1.99 -11.72 3.25
N VAL A 115 -2.01 -11.07 2.11
CA VAL A 115 -3.10 -10.19 1.69
C VAL A 115 -3.58 -10.59 0.30
N TYR A 116 -4.82 -10.23 0.00
CA TYR A 116 -5.32 -10.26 -1.38
C TYR A 116 -5.30 -8.84 -1.92
N VAL A 117 -4.46 -8.60 -2.91
CA VAL A 117 -4.32 -7.28 -3.55
C VAL A 117 -5.36 -7.16 -4.66
N TYR A 118 -6.07 -6.05 -4.66
CA TYR A 118 -6.95 -5.68 -5.77
C TYR A 118 -6.79 -4.20 -6.10
N SER A 119 -5.59 -3.87 -6.52
CA SER A 119 -5.30 -2.51 -7.00
C SER A 119 -6.28 -2.11 -8.11
N GLN A 120 -6.64 -0.83 -8.13
CA GLN A 120 -7.51 -0.27 -9.18
C GLN A 120 -6.77 0.02 -10.48
N PHE A 121 -5.54 -0.38 -10.56
CA PHE A 121 -4.76 -0.30 -11.78
C PHE A 121 -5.09 -1.42 -12.73
#